data_662729ce07546684eb9bf38031df150c
#
_entry.id   662729ce07546684eb9bf38031df150c
#
_cell.length_a   1.000
_cell.length_b   1.000
_cell.length_c   1.000
_cell.angle_alpha   90.00
_cell.angle_beta   90.00
_cell.angle_gamma   90.00
#
_symmetry.space_group_name_H-M   'P 1'
#
loop_
_entity.id
_entity.type
_entity.pdbx_description
1 polymer ?
#
loop_
_entity_poly.entity_id
_entity_poly.type
_entity_poly.pdbx_seq_one_letter_code
_entity_poly.pdbx_strand_id
1 'polypeptide(L)'
;CRHPYRIGGSGKRIAVIDLGIRENMILSLRNRNADIHVFPHDTTADQVEACSPDALFISNGPGDPVQAKDAIRCVSDLAGNLPIYGACMGMQVCGLALGGSTYKMKFGHRGSNQPVREKDGGIYITSQNHGFAVAADSLPDGCRVLFTNVNDGSLEGFGNQYLDITCVQFHPGARGGSRYEEIPFFDTMFRRLS
;
A
#
# COMPACT_ATOMS: atom_id res chain seq x y z
N CYS A 1 -4.59 -6.71 13.96
CA CYS A 1 -5.05 -7.93 14.68
C CYS A 1 -3.98 -8.38 15.67
N ARG A 2 -4.36 -9.28 16.62
CA ARG A 2 -3.42 -9.88 17.59
C ARG A 2 -2.96 -11.27 17.17
N HIS A 3 -3.76 -11.95 16.37
CA HIS A 3 -3.50 -13.30 15.86
C HIS A 3 -3.88 -13.35 14.39
N PRO A 4 -3.20 -14.18 13.58
CA PRO A 4 -3.59 -14.38 12.21
C PRO A 4 -5.03 -14.89 12.10
N TYR A 5 -5.74 -14.43 11.06
CA TYR A 5 -7.07 -14.93 10.74
C TYR A 5 -7.29 -14.95 9.23
N ARG A 6 -8.28 -15.74 8.78
CA ARG A 6 -8.60 -15.90 7.36
C ARG A 6 -10.03 -15.44 7.07
N ILE A 7 -10.18 -14.80 5.93
CA ILE A 7 -11.47 -14.51 5.31
C ILE A 7 -11.49 -15.27 3.99
N GLY A 8 -12.24 -16.37 3.95
CA GLY A 8 -12.24 -17.27 2.81
C GLY A 8 -12.80 -16.64 1.54
N GLY A 9 -12.17 -16.96 0.41
CA GLY A 9 -12.58 -16.71 -0.96
C GLY A 9 -12.10 -17.87 -1.83
N SER A 10 -12.48 -17.87 -3.12
CA SER A 10 -12.03 -18.89 -4.06
C SER A 10 -11.09 -18.34 -5.15
N GLY A 11 -10.75 -17.06 -5.06
CA GLY A 11 -9.83 -16.38 -5.96
C GLY A 11 -8.39 -16.38 -5.44
N LYS A 12 -7.63 -15.37 -5.84
CA LYS A 12 -6.23 -15.18 -5.46
C LYS A 12 -6.05 -15.11 -3.94
N ARG A 13 -4.99 -15.72 -3.44
CA ARG A 13 -4.63 -15.66 -2.02
C ARG A 13 -3.80 -14.43 -1.74
N ILE A 14 -4.34 -13.56 -0.90
CA ILE A 14 -3.69 -12.31 -0.53
C ILE A 14 -3.31 -12.38 0.94
N ALA A 15 -2.00 -12.37 1.21
CA ALA A 15 -1.48 -12.11 2.55
C ALA A 15 -1.60 -10.61 2.84
N VAL A 16 -2.07 -10.27 4.03
CA VAL A 16 -2.25 -8.87 4.47
C VAL A 16 -1.53 -8.66 5.78
N ILE A 17 -0.57 -7.76 5.84
CA ILE A 17 -0.02 -7.27 7.11
C ILE A 17 -0.91 -6.14 7.64
N ASP A 18 -1.51 -6.37 8.79
CA ASP A 18 -2.44 -5.46 9.46
C ASP A 18 -1.68 -4.44 10.33
N LEU A 19 -1.46 -3.25 9.79
CA LEU A 19 -0.91 -2.10 10.51
C LEU A 19 -2.02 -1.21 11.11
N GLY A 20 -3.27 -1.58 10.95
CA GLY A 20 -4.47 -0.81 11.30
C GLY A 20 -5.43 -0.73 10.11
N ILE A 21 -5.66 -1.88 9.47
CA ILE A 21 -6.42 -1.96 8.22
C ILE A 21 -7.85 -1.44 8.39
N ARG A 22 -8.29 -0.65 7.43
CA ARG A 22 -9.69 -0.22 7.35
C ARG A 22 -10.56 -1.28 6.70
N GLU A 23 -11.78 -1.40 7.18
CA GLU A 23 -12.76 -2.38 6.69
C GLU A 23 -13.00 -2.28 5.18
N ASN A 24 -13.02 -1.07 4.62
CA ASN A 24 -13.23 -0.88 3.19
C ASN A 24 -12.13 -1.52 2.32
N MET A 25 -10.90 -1.63 2.81
CA MET A 25 -9.82 -2.32 2.09
C MET A 25 -10.05 -3.84 2.10
N ILE A 26 -10.46 -4.40 3.24
CA ILE A 26 -10.88 -5.80 3.32
C ILE A 26 -12.07 -6.07 2.38
N LEU A 27 -13.07 -5.18 2.37
CA LEU A 27 -14.21 -5.29 1.47
C LEU A 27 -13.80 -5.23 0.00
N SER A 28 -12.84 -4.37 -0.36
CA SER A 28 -12.32 -4.27 -1.72
C SER A 28 -11.65 -5.57 -2.19
N LEU A 29 -10.89 -6.24 -1.32
CA LEU A 29 -10.32 -7.55 -1.59
C LEU A 29 -11.40 -8.64 -1.69
N ARG A 30 -12.36 -8.65 -0.76
CA ARG A 30 -13.49 -9.60 -0.76
C ARG A 30 -14.35 -9.50 -2.01
N ASN A 31 -14.63 -8.29 -2.47
CA ASN A 31 -15.43 -8.05 -3.69
C ASN A 31 -14.76 -8.63 -4.96
N ARG A 32 -13.45 -8.91 -4.89
CA ARG A 32 -12.68 -9.60 -5.93
C ARG A 32 -12.47 -11.08 -5.64
N ASN A 33 -13.26 -11.60 -4.69
CA ASN A 33 -13.26 -13.01 -4.30
C ASN A 33 -11.92 -13.53 -3.77
N ALA A 34 -11.09 -12.64 -3.21
CA ALA A 34 -9.80 -13.00 -2.63
C ALA A 34 -9.93 -13.96 -1.45
N ASP A 35 -9.00 -14.93 -1.35
CA ASP A 35 -8.72 -15.69 -0.14
C ASP A 35 -7.75 -14.88 0.72
N ILE A 36 -8.24 -14.19 1.75
CA ILE A 36 -7.49 -13.18 2.50
C ILE A 36 -6.93 -13.81 3.78
N HIS A 37 -5.62 -13.78 3.94
CA HIS A 37 -4.92 -14.19 5.14
C HIS A 37 -4.35 -12.95 5.83
N VAL A 38 -4.94 -12.56 6.95
CA VAL A 38 -4.55 -11.36 7.69
C VAL A 38 -3.59 -11.73 8.82
N PHE A 39 -2.46 -11.06 8.85
CA PHE A 39 -1.37 -11.25 9.81
C PHE A 39 -1.15 -10.00 10.66
N PRO A 40 -0.72 -10.14 11.92
CA PRO A 40 -0.33 -9.01 12.74
C PRO A 40 0.96 -8.34 12.23
N HIS A 41 1.21 -7.13 12.75
CA HIS A 41 2.30 -6.24 12.30
C HIS A 41 3.72 -6.81 12.51
N ASP A 42 3.89 -7.76 13.42
CA ASP A 42 5.15 -8.40 13.81
C ASP A 42 5.41 -9.73 13.11
N THR A 43 4.67 -10.01 12.03
CA THR A 43 4.78 -11.23 11.23
C THR A 43 6.07 -11.27 10.43
N THR A 44 6.71 -12.44 10.41
CA THR A 44 7.94 -12.69 9.62
C THR A 44 7.62 -13.08 8.17
N ALA A 45 8.63 -12.97 7.29
CA ALA A 45 8.53 -13.42 5.91
C ALA A 45 8.15 -14.91 5.80
N ASP A 46 8.78 -15.77 6.59
CA ASP A 46 8.49 -17.23 6.61
C ASP A 46 7.02 -17.52 6.95
N GLN A 47 6.43 -16.75 7.86
CA GLN A 47 5.03 -16.91 8.23
C GLN A 47 4.09 -16.50 7.09
N VAL A 48 4.46 -15.47 6.33
CA VAL A 48 3.73 -15.05 5.12
C VAL A 48 3.85 -16.12 4.04
N GLU A 49 5.06 -16.60 3.75
CA GLU A 49 5.33 -17.62 2.73
C GLU A 49 4.65 -18.96 3.02
N ALA A 50 4.51 -19.30 4.31
CA ALA A 50 3.84 -20.54 4.74
C ALA A 50 2.39 -20.68 4.25
N CYS A 51 1.71 -19.57 3.96
CA CYS A 51 0.38 -19.61 3.36
C CYS A 51 0.40 -19.61 1.82
N SER A 52 1.58 -19.60 1.18
CA SER A 52 1.76 -19.56 -0.28
C SER A 52 0.87 -18.51 -0.96
N PRO A 53 1.05 -17.22 -0.66
CA PRO A 53 0.20 -16.17 -1.20
C PRO A 53 0.56 -15.85 -2.66
N ASP A 54 -0.43 -15.40 -3.44
CA ASP A 54 -0.21 -14.82 -4.76
C ASP A 54 0.33 -13.38 -4.69
N ALA A 55 0.08 -12.67 -3.59
CA ALA A 55 0.60 -11.33 -3.31
C ALA A 55 0.57 -10.99 -1.83
N LEU A 56 1.41 -10.01 -1.44
CA LEU A 56 1.40 -9.38 -0.13
C LEU A 56 0.79 -7.97 -0.23
N PHE A 57 -0.13 -7.65 0.65
CA PHE A 57 -0.70 -6.32 0.82
C PHE A 57 -0.34 -5.75 2.19
N ILE A 58 0.36 -4.62 2.21
CA ILE A 58 0.68 -3.88 3.43
C ILE A 58 -0.38 -2.79 3.63
N SER A 59 -1.10 -2.88 4.72
CA SER A 59 -2.27 -2.04 4.97
C SER A 59 -1.91 -0.61 5.37
N ASN A 60 -2.91 0.24 5.41
CA ASN A 60 -2.84 1.50 6.13
C ASN A 60 -2.67 1.26 7.64
N GLY A 61 -2.22 2.28 8.35
CA GLY A 61 -2.09 2.27 9.81
C GLY A 61 -1.76 3.64 10.37
N PRO A 62 -1.86 3.80 11.70
CA PRO A 62 -1.47 5.02 12.40
C PRO A 62 0.02 5.00 12.77
N GLY A 63 0.53 6.18 13.11
CA GLY A 63 1.83 6.34 13.75
C GLY A 63 2.96 6.77 12.81
N ASP A 64 4.18 6.62 13.30
CA ASP A 64 5.41 6.91 12.56
C ASP A 64 5.88 5.63 11.85
N PRO A 65 6.03 5.66 10.50
CA PRO A 65 6.38 4.47 9.73
C PRO A 65 7.71 3.83 10.12
N VAL A 66 8.68 4.58 10.63
CA VAL A 66 9.97 4.03 11.08
C VAL A 66 9.85 3.11 12.30
N GLN A 67 8.72 3.14 13.00
CA GLN A 67 8.44 2.24 14.13
C GLN A 67 7.90 0.88 13.68
N ALA A 68 7.44 0.75 12.45
CA ALA A 68 6.94 -0.52 11.89
C ALA A 68 8.08 -1.46 11.46
N LYS A 69 9.07 -1.66 12.34
CA LYS A 69 10.34 -2.34 12.04
C LYS A 69 10.16 -3.76 11.52
N ASP A 70 9.25 -4.52 12.11
CA ASP A 70 9.00 -5.91 11.73
C ASP A 70 8.36 -5.99 10.34
N ALA A 71 7.38 -5.10 10.06
CA ALA A 71 6.77 -5.01 8.74
C ALA A 71 7.78 -4.54 7.67
N ILE A 72 8.66 -3.58 8.00
CA ILE A 72 9.75 -3.13 7.11
C ILE A 72 10.67 -4.31 6.78
N ARG A 73 11.08 -5.09 7.78
CA ARG A 73 11.92 -6.26 7.60
C ARG A 73 11.24 -7.32 6.75
N CYS A 74 9.98 -7.64 7.07
CA CYS A 74 9.20 -8.62 6.31
C CYS A 74 9.09 -8.24 4.82
N VAL A 75 8.82 -6.97 4.52
CA VAL A 75 8.79 -6.46 3.12
C VAL A 75 10.16 -6.57 2.47
N SER A 76 11.24 -6.22 3.18
CA SER A 76 12.61 -6.31 2.66
C SER A 76 13.00 -7.74 2.31
N ASP A 77 12.62 -8.71 3.16
CA ASP A 77 12.92 -10.13 2.97
C ASP A 77 12.11 -10.76 1.82
N LEU A 78 10.90 -10.24 1.53
CA LEU A 78 10.00 -10.73 0.49
C LEU A 78 10.10 -9.98 -0.85
N ALA A 79 10.79 -8.84 -0.89
CA ALA A 79 10.91 -8.02 -2.10
C ALA A 79 11.57 -8.81 -3.25
N GLY A 80 10.88 -8.89 -4.38
CA GLY A 80 11.32 -9.68 -5.55
C GLY A 80 10.93 -11.16 -5.53
N ASN A 81 10.39 -11.68 -4.40
CA ASN A 81 9.93 -13.08 -4.31
C ASN A 81 8.44 -13.21 -4.64
N LEU A 82 7.65 -12.17 -4.35
CA LEU A 82 6.23 -12.10 -4.69
C LEU A 82 5.80 -10.65 -4.90
N PRO A 83 4.68 -10.42 -5.63
CA PRO A 83 4.13 -9.08 -5.80
C PRO A 83 3.76 -8.44 -4.47
N ILE A 84 4.19 -7.19 -4.23
CA ILE A 84 3.90 -6.44 -3.00
C ILE A 84 3.13 -5.16 -3.33
N TYR A 85 2.05 -4.95 -2.60
CA TYR A 85 1.20 -3.77 -2.71
C TYR A 85 1.09 -3.06 -1.36
N GLY A 86 1.18 -1.73 -1.37
CA GLY A 86 1.10 -0.94 -0.14
C GLY A 86 0.15 0.24 -0.26
N ALA A 87 -0.61 0.51 0.81
CA ALA A 87 -1.49 1.67 0.86
C ALA A 87 -1.26 2.50 2.13
N CYS A 88 -1.10 3.83 1.98
CA CYS A 88 -0.88 4.80 3.05
C CYS A 88 0.37 4.43 3.88
N MET A 89 0.24 3.97 5.13
CA MET A 89 1.34 3.44 5.95
C MET A 89 2.11 2.35 5.19
N GLY A 90 1.40 1.48 4.46
CA GLY A 90 2.01 0.40 3.68
C GLY A 90 2.95 0.90 2.58
N MET A 91 2.63 2.02 1.91
CA MET A 91 3.55 2.65 0.97
C MET A 91 4.82 3.13 1.67
N GLN A 92 4.68 3.73 2.85
CA GLN A 92 5.81 4.26 3.62
C GLN A 92 6.72 3.13 4.11
N VAL A 93 6.14 2.03 4.58
CA VAL A 93 6.86 0.80 4.97
C VAL A 93 7.61 0.22 3.77
N CYS A 94 6.98 0.11 2.59
CA CYS A 94 7.66 -0.35 1.39
C CYS A 94 8.82 0.58 0.98
N GLY A 95 8.63 1.89 1.05
CA GLY A 95 9.70 2.86 0.78
C GLY A 95 10.91 2.69 1.71
N LEU A 96 10.66 2.51 3.01
CA LEU A 96 11.70 2.25 4.02
C LEU A 96 12.39 0.90 3.80
N ALA A 97 11.64 -0.14 3.47
CA ALA A 97 12.18 -1.47 3.19
C ALA A 97 13.14 -1.50 1.99
N LEU A 98 12.92 -0.61 1.04
CA LEU A 98 13.81 -0.42 -0.11
C LEU A 98 15.02 0.49 0.16
N GLY A 99 15.19 0.96 1.40
CA GLY A 99 16.30 1.84 1.80
C GLY A 99 16.02 3.33 1.61
N GLY A 100 14.81 3.70 1.23
CA GLY A 100 14.34 5.08 1.19
C GLY A 100 14.13 5.69 2.58
N SER A 101 13.68 6.92 2.62
CA SER A 101 13.41 7.65 3.86
C SER A 101 12.01 8.26 3.86
N THR A 102 11.50 8.52 5.06
CA THR A 102 10.25 9.24 5.26
C THR A 102 10.49 10.52 6.05
N TYR A 103 9.63 11.51 5.86
CA TYR A 103 9.67 12.76 6.60
C TYR A 103 8.29 13.11 7.16
N LYS A 104 8.31 13.81 8.29
CA LYS A 104 7.08 14.35 8.88
C LYS A 104 6.67 15.61 8.13
N MET A 105 5.48 15.62 7.59
CA MET A 105 4.91 16.77 6.89
C MET A 105 4.51 17.86 7.89
N LYS A 106 4.61 19.13 7.48
CA LYS A 106 4.23 20.26 8.32
C LYS A 106 2.74 20.24 8.70
N PHE A 107 1.87 19.90 7.74
CA PHE A 107 0.41 19.83 7.92
C PHE A 107 -0.16 18.44 7.71
N GLY A 108 0.44 17.66 6.79
CA GLY A 108 -0.09 16.38 6.31
C GLY A 108 -1.32 16.54 5.41
N HIS A 109 -1.79 15.42 4.85
CA HIS A 109 -3.00 15.40 4.03
C HIS A 109 -4.14 14.73 4.79
N ARG A 110 -5.25 15.45 4.96
CA ARG A 110 -6.45 14.98 5.66
C ARG A 110 -7.69 15.46 4.95
N GLY A 111 -8.53 14.50 4.52
CA GLY A 111 -9.77 14.75 3.83
C GLY A 111 -10.01 13.86 2.63
N SER A 112 -11.18 13.99 2.03
CA SER A 112 -11.60 13.24 0.84
C SER A 112 -11.46 14.04 -0.46
N ASN A 113 -10.70 15.12 -0.44
CA ASN A 113 -10.57 16.10 -1.53
C ASN A 113 -9.11 16.37 -1.90
N GLN A 114 -8.23 15.40 -1.72
CA GLN A 114 -6.81 15.54 -2.03
C GLN A 114 -6.55 15.19 -3.51
N PRO A 115 -6.14 16.16 -4.33
CA PRO A 115 -5.89 15.93 -5.73
C PRO A 115 -4.52 15.28 -5.94
N VAL A 116 -4.48 14.16 -6.65
CA VAL A 116 -3.24 13.50 -7.07
C VAL A 116 -3.18 13.44 -8.58
N ARG A 117 -2.00 13.64 -9.13
CA ARG A 117 -1.69 13.52 -10.55
C ARG A 117 -0.99 12.19 -10.81
N GLU A 118 -1.54 11.39 -11.70
CA GLU A 118 -0.85 10.24 -12.28
C GLU A 118 0.25 10.74 -13.24
N LYS A 119 1.40 10.08 -13.25
CA LYS A 119 2.57 10.53 -14.02
C LYS A 119 2.27 10.74 -15.51
N ASP A 120 1.56 9.80 -16.11
CA ASP A 120 1.24 9.80 -17.55
C ASP A 120 -0.29 9.88 -17.78
N GLY A 121 -1.04 10.34 -16.78
CA GLY A 121 -2.49 10.30 -16.77
C GLY A 121 -3.16 11.57 -16.21
N GLY A 122 -4.39 11.37 -15.74
CA GLY A 122 -5.26 12.42 -15.25
C GLY A 122 -4.96 12.86 -13.81
N ILE A 123 -5.84 13.73 -13.33
CA ILE A 123 -5.90 14.12 -11.90
C ILE A 123 -7.09 13.41 -11.29
N TYR A 124 -6.85 12.82 -10.14
CA TYR A 124 -7.85 12.11 -9.34
C TYR A 124 -8.05 12.80 -7.99
N ILE A 125 -9.27 12.79 -7.50
CA ILE A 125 -9.56 13.26 -6.15
C ILE A 125 -9.56 12.06 -5.21
N THR A 126 -8.68 12.08 -4.22
CA THR A 126 -8.44 10.95 -3.33
C THR A 126 -8.79 11.26 -1.87
N SER A 127 -9.04 10.19 -1.11
CA SER A 127 -9.19 10.28 0.34
C SER A 127 -7.85 9.99 1.00
N GLN A 128 -7.40 10.88 1.87
CA GLN A 128 -6.11 10.77 2.55
C GLN A 128 -6.22 11.09 4.03
N ASN A 129 -5.38 10.45 4.83
CA ASN A 129 -5.21 10.77 6.26
C ASN A 129 -3.82 10.33 6.70
N HIS A 130 -2.81 11.16 6.44
CA HIS A 130 -1.42 10.88 6.82
C HIS A 130 -0.67 12.16 7.19
N GLY A 131 0.37 12.01 8.03
CA GLY A 131 1.24 13.10 8.46
C GLY A 131 2.71 12.85 8.10
N PHE A 132 3.01 11.72 7.45
CA PHE A 132 4.33 11.38 6.94
C PHE A 132 4.24 11.12 5.44
N ALA A 133 5.32 11.35 4.72
CA ALA A 133 5.46 11.04 3.31
C ALA A 133 6.83 10.42 3.03
N VAL A 134 6.94 9.65 1.96
CA VAL A 134 8.21 9.11 1.46
C VAL A 134 8.93 10.23 0.70
N ALA A 135 10.22 10.42 0.96
CA ALA A 135 11.05 11.31 0.19
C ALA A 135 11.38 10.67 -1.16
N ALA A 136 10.86 11.25 -2.24
CA ALA A 136 10.94 10.66 -3.57
C ALA A 136 12.39 10.47 -4.06
N ASP A 137 13.26 11.41 -3.71
CA ASP A 137 14.70 11.43 -4.02
C ASP A 137 15.52 10.40 -3.22
N SER A 138 14.95 9.84 -2.17
CA SER A 138 15.59 8.79 -1.35
C SER A 138 15.33 7.38 -1.86
N LEU A 139 14.39 7.20 -2.78
CA LEU A 139 14.08 5.88 -3.33
C LEU A 139 15.22 5.39 -4.21
N PRO A 140 15.57 4.09 -4.15
CA PRO A 140 16.68 3.55 -4.95
C PRO A 140 16.35 3.52 -6.44
N ASP A 141 17.40 3.33 -7.25
CA ASP A 141 17.29 3.10 -8.68
C ASP A 141 16.31 1.94 -8.97
N GLY A 142 15.54 2.08 -10.06
CA GLY A 142 14.48 1.12 -10.40
C GLY A 142 13.11 1.48 -9.85
N CYS A 143 13.03 2.37 -8.85
CA CYS A 143 11.77 2.97 -8.44
C CYS A 143 11.35 4.08 -9.39
N ARG A 144 10.06 4.14 -9.69
CA ARG A 144 9.46 5.21 -10.50
C ARG A 144 8.28 5.83 -9.77
N VAL A 145 8.15 7.13 -9.87
CA VAL A 145 6.98 7.87 -9.39
C VAL A 145 5.78 7.48 -10.23
N LEU A 146 4.69 7.13 -9.58
CA LEU A 146 3.40 6.84 -10.22
C LEU A 146 2.41 7.99 -10.02
N PHE A 147 2.39 8.56 -8.81
CA PHE A 147 1.47 9.64 -8.44
C PHE A 147 2.20 10.71 -7.62
N THR A 148 1.79 11.97 -7.82
CA THR A 148 2.23 13.14 -7.02
C THR A 148 1.02 13.94 -6.57
N ASN A 149 1.10 14.57 -5.40
CA ASN A 149 0.08 15.52 -4.95
C ASN A 149 0.15 16.79 -5.80
N VAL A 150 -1.01 17.28 -6.25
CA VAL A 150 -1.08 18.47 -7.10
C VAL A 150 -0.76 19.74 -6.33
N ASN A 151 -1.04 19.78 -5.02
CA ASN A 151 -0.89 20.99 -4.20
C ASN A 151 0.55 21.25 -3.75
N ASP A 152 1.29 20.20 -3.37
CA ASP A 152 2.62 20.36 -2.76
C ASP A 152 3.72 19.50 -3.42
N GLY A 153 3.37 18.69 -4.42
CA GLY A 153 4.32 17.85 -5.15
C GLY A 153 4.83 16.62 -4.38
N SER A 154 4.31 16.36 -3.18
CA SER A 154 4.71 15.18 -2.41
C SER A 154 4.40 13.87 -3.15
N LEU A 155 5.17 12.83 -2.85
CA LEU A 155 5.02 11.52 -3.47
C LEU A 155 3.73 10.84 -2.99
N GLU A 156 2.87 10.50 -3.93
CA GLU A 156 1.57 9.85 -3.67
C GLU A 156 1.48 8.42 -4.19
N GLY A 157 2.50 7.97 -4.88
CA GLY A 157 2.62 6.59 -5.33
C GLY A 157 3.92 6.32 -6.04
N PHE A 158 4.46 5.13 -5.83
CA PHE A 158 5.63 4.64 -6.55
C PHE A 158 5.51 3.15 -6.86
N GLY A 159 6.29 2.71 -7.82
CA GLY A 159 6.44 1.29 -8.15
C GLY A 159 7.88 0.94 -8.45
N ASN A 160 8.23 -0.33 -8.23
CA ASN A 160 9.48 -0.93 -8.68
C ASN A 160 9.14 -2.21 -9.46
N GLN A 161 9.37 -2.17 -10.77
CA GLN A 161 8.99 -3.28 -11.66
C GLN A 161 9.89 -4.51 -11.52
N TYR A 162 11.13 -4.35 -11.05
CA TYR A 162 12.08 -5.46 -10.87
C TYR A 162 11.77 -6.26 -9.60
N LEU A 163 11.19 -5.60 -8.58
CA LEU A 163 10.82 -6.21 -7.32
C LEU A 163 9.30 -6.44 -7.23
N ASP A 164 8.56 -6.14 -8.30
CA ASP A 164 7.08 -6.19 -8.39
C ASP A 164 6.38 -5.50 -7.22
N ILE A 165 6.79 -4.26 -6.93
CA ILE A 165 6.21 -3.44 -5.87
C ILE A 165 5.38 -2.32 -6.49
N THR A 166 4.15 -2.11 -5.98
CA THR A 166 3.27 -1.01 -6.36
C THR A 166 2.57 -0.44 -5.13
N CYS A 167 2.79 0.84 -4.86
CA CYS A 167 2.31 1.49 -3.65
C CYS A 167 1.63 2.83 -3.94
N VAL A 168 0.63 3.17 -3.11
CA VAL A 168 -0.08 4.45 -3.13
C VAL A 168 -0.20 5.04 -1.73
N GLN A 169 -0.12 6.38 -1.61
CA GLN A 169 -0.22 7.08 -0.32
C GLN A 169 -1.67 7.31 0.10
N PHE A 170 -2.57 7.47 -0.84
CA PHE A 170 -4.00 7.62 -0.59
C PHE A 170 -4.66 6.30 -0.21
N HIS A 171 -5.93 6.36 0.20
CA HIS A 171 -6.73 5.20 0.58
C HIS A 171 -7.58 4.71 -0.60
N PRO A 172 -7.15 3.69 -1.36
CA PRO A 172 -7.92 3.17 -2.48
C PRO A 172 -9.23 2.53 -1.97
N GLY A 173 -10.32 2.72 -2.71
CA GLY A 173 -11.64 2.21 -2.35
C GLY A 173 -12.34 2.97 -1.21
N ALA A 174 -11.79 4.11 -0.75
CA ALA A 174 -12.49 4.97 0.18
C ALA A 174 -13.63 5.72 -0.53
N ARG A 175 -14.86 5.47 -0.09
CA ARG A 175 -16.06 6.19 -0.59
C ARG A 175 -16.05 7.63 -0.07
N GLY A 176 -15.37 8.54 -0.74
CA GLY A 176 -15.26 9.94 -0.29
C GLY A 176 -14.97 10.92 -1.41
N GLY A 177 -14.65 10.44 -2.60
CA GLY A 177 -14.46 11.27 -3.79
C GLY A 177 -15.74 11.40 -4.60
N SER A 178 -15.78 12.37 -5.52
CA SER A 178 -16.80 12.45 -6.56
C SER A 178 -16.85 11.13 -7.32
N ARG A 179 -18.01 10.78 -7.91
CA ARG A 179 -18.25 9.58 -8.72
C ARG A 179 -17.29 9.38 -9.92
N TYR A 180 -16.33 10.25 -10.05
CA TYR A 180 -15.54 10.39 -11.25
C TYR A 180 -14.19 9.77 -11.10
N GLU A 181 -13.78 8.84 -10.49
CA GLU A 181 -12.44 8.25 -10.68
C GLU A 181 -11.91 7.59 -9.40
N GLU A 182 -12.49 6.46 -9.12
CA GLU A 182 -11.80 5.49 -8.30
C GLU A 182 -10.54 5.04 -9.07
N ILE A 183 -9.35 5.42 -8.56
CA ILE A 183 -8.11 4.88 -9.12
C ILE A 183 -8.21 3.35 -8.99
N PRO A 184 -8.11 2.60 -10.07
CA PRO A 184 -8.39 1.16 -10.07
C PRO A 184 -7.23 0.35 -9.47
N PHE A 185 -6.75 0.77 -8.27
CA PHE A 185 -5.61 0.15 -7.59
C PHE A 185 -5.81 -1.36 -7.40
N PHE A 186 -6.91 -1.76 -6.79
CA PHE A 186 -7.20 -3.17 -6.57
C PHE A 186 -7.49 -3.92 -7.88
N ASP A 187 -8.15 -3.31 -8.86
CA ASP A 187 -8.38 -3.94 -10.17
C ASP A 187 -7.07 -4.15 -10.92
N THR A 188 -6.16 -3.18 -10.83
CA THR A 188 -4.83 -3.30 -11.41
C THR A 188 -4.02 -4.39 -10.71
N MET A 189 -4.08 -4.45 -9.37
CA MET A 189 -3.47 -5.52 -8.59
C MET A 189 -3.95 -6.89 -9.08
N PHE A 190 -5.26 -7.12 -9.12
CA PHE A 190 -5.81 -8.43 -9.49
C PHE A 190 -5.57 -8.79 -10.96
N ARG A 191 -5.59 -7.84 -11.89
CA ARG A 191 -5.21 -8.08 -13.29
C ARG A 191 -3.75 -8.52 -13.46
N ARG A 192 -2.83 -8.01 -12.62
CA ARG A 192 -1.42 -8.42 -12.66
C ARG A 192 -1.18 -9.81 -12.06
N LEU A 193 -2.08 -10.28 -11.20
CA LEU A 193 -2.03 -11.60 -10.60
C LEU A 193 -2.74 -12.68 -11.46
N SER A 194 -3.45 -12.27 -12.50
CA SER A 194 -4.11 -13.18 -13.45
C SER A 194 -3.12 -13.70 -14.46
#